data_9b5046d8310b2ce32b1e74151dff4e58
#
_entry.id   9b5046d8310b2ce32b1e74151dff4e58
#
_cell.length_a   1.000
_cell.length_b   1.000
_cell.length_c   1.000
_cell.angle_alpha   90.00
_cell.angle_beta   90.00
_cell.angle_gamma   90.00
#
_symmetry.space_group_name_H-M   'P 1'
#
loop_
_entity.id
_entity.type
_entity.pdbx_description
1 polymer ?
#
loop_
_entity_poly.entity_id
_entity_poly.type
_entity_poly.pdbx_seq_one_letter_code
_entity_poly.pdbx_strand_id
1 'polypeptide(L)'
;QAFTGDMKEMMQIFEEAVNHDGFSLVNVFSPCKTYNYKNTPAWYKEHLTKLSDIEGYDNTNKLEAYRVLEEYNDLVTGVIYKNEKKPHYEDTLRNYKRDEPIAHQNLELSEELFNSLCDEFR
;
A
#
# COMPACT_ATOMS: atom_id res chain seq x y z
N GLN A 1 -1.82 -4.33 -6.63
CA GLN A 1 -2.85 -5.37 -6.64
C GLN A 1 -2.21 -6.72 -6.99
N ALA A 2 -2.68 -7.78 -6.37
CA ALA A 2 -2.17 -9.13 -6.58
C ALA A 2 -3.31 -10.11 -6.89
N PHE A 3 -2.98 -11.27 -7.44
CA PHE A 3 -3.95 -12.32 -7.73
C PHE A 3 -3.49 -13.67 -7.16
N THR A 4 -4.37 -14.34 -6.40
CA THR A 4 -4.06 -15.65 -5.80
C THR A 4 -3.76 -16.75 -6.83
N GLY A 5 -4.15 -16.56 -8.09
CA GLY A 5 -3.85 -17.48 -9.19
C GLY A 5 -2.46 -17.31 -9.82
N ASP A 6 -1.73 -16.24 -9.45
CA ASP A 6 -0.31 -16.03 -9.79
C ASP A 6 0.52 -15.86 -8.52
N MET A 7 0.90 -16.97 -7.93
CA MET A 7 1.64 -16.98 -6.67
C MET A 7 3.00 -16.28 -6.77
N LYS A 8 3.66 -16.41 -7.92
CA LYS A 8 5.00 -15.81 -8.11
C LYS A 8 4.93 -14.29 -8.08
N GLU A 9 4.03 -13.70 -8.86
CA GLU A 9 3.85 -12.25 -8.89
C GLU A 9 3.32 -11.73 -7.54
N MET A 10 2.38 -12.45 -6.93
CA MET A 10 1.85 -12.10 -5.62
C MET A 10 2.95 -12.02 -4.56
N MET A 11 3.87 -12.99 -4.50
CA MET A 11 5.00 -12.97 -3.57
C MET A 11 5.92 -11.78 -3.78
N GLN A 12 6.20 -11.43 -5.04
CA GLN A 12 7.01 -10.25 -5.38
C GLN A 12 6.33 -8.95 -4.89
N ILE A 13 5.02 -8.81 -5.12
CA ILE A 13 4.27 -7.64 -4.66
C ILE A 13 4.27 -7.53 -3.13
N PHE A 14 4.13 -8.65 -2.42
CA PHE A 14 4.22 -8.67 -0.96
C PHE A 14 5.61 -8.30 -0.45
N GLU A 15 6.65 -8.81 -1.09
CA GLU A 15 8.04 -8.47 -0.76
C GLU A 15 8.31 -6.97 -0.95
N GLU A 16 7.86 -6.39 -2.06
CA GLU A 16 7.96 -4.95 -2.30
C GLU A 16 7.16 -4.14 -1.27
N ALA A 17 5.95 -4.60 -0.92
CA ALA A 17 5.12 -3.92 0.07
C ALA A 17 5.73 -3.93 1.48
N VAL A 18 6.38 -5.03 1.88
CA VAL A 18 7.05 -5.15 3.19
C VAL A 18 8.32 -4.31 3.24
N ASN A 19 9.06 -4.25 2.13
CA ASN A 19 10.31 -3.48 2.04
C ASN A 19 10.08 -1.98 1.75
N HIS A 20 8.85 -1.56 1.51
CA HIS A 20 8.54 -0.16 1.28
C HIS A 20 8.57 0.64 2.58
N ASP A 21 9.32 1.71 2.59
CA ASP A 21 9.36 2.67 3.68
C ASP A 21 8.06 3.50 3.71
N GLY A 22 7.18 3.18 4.66
CA GLY A 22 5.90 3.86 4.83
C GLY A 22 4.70 2.92 4.82
N PHE A 23 3.53 3.48 4.54
CA PHE A 23 2.29 2.72 4.46
C PHE A 23 2.17 1.97 3.14
N SER A 24 1.89 0.67 3.22
CA SER A 24 1.60 -0.17 2.07
C SER A 24 0.22 -0.79 2.16
N LEU A 25 -0.50 -0.84 1.05
CA LEU A 25 -1.79 -1.51 0.91
C LEU A 25 -1.72 -2.49 -0.24
N VAL A 26 -1.97 -3.76 0.03
CA VAL A 26 -2.06 -4.80 -1.00
C VAL A 26 -3.49 -5.30 -1.11
N ASN A 27 -4.15 -5.00 -2.23
CA ASN A 27 -5.42 -5.58 -2.58
C ASN A 27 -5.20 -6.89 -3.34
N VAL A 28 -5.89 -7.98 -2.93
CA VAL A 28 -5.69 -9.32 -3.50
C VAL A 28 -6.98 -9.84 -4.11
N PHE A 29 -6.97 -10.09 -5.42
CA PHE A 29 -8.04 -10.83 -6.09
C PHE A 29 -8.00 -12.29 -5.65
N SER A 30 -9.00 -12.68 -4.84
CA SER A 30 -9.13 -14.03 -4.30
C SER A 30 -10.53 -14.56 -4.58
N PRO A 31 -10.79 -15.06 -5.81
CA PRO A 31 -12.12 -15.51 -6.21
C PRO A 31 -12.56 -16.76 -5.45
N CYS A 32 -13.76 -16.71 -4.87
CA CYS A 32 -14.38 -17.82 -4.19
C CYS A 32 -15.35 -18.57 -5.12
N LYS A 33 -15.03 -19.82 -5.46
CA LYS A 33 -15.85 -20.65 -6.34
C LYS A 33 -17.23 -21.00 -5.77
N THR A 34 -17.38 -20.93 -4.45
CA THR A 34 -18.65 -21.28 -3.77
C THR A 34 -19.70 -20.19 -3.92
N TYR A 35 -19.28 -18.92 -3.90
CA TYR A 35 -20.20 -17.78 -3.90
C TYR A 35 -20.20 -17.00 -5.21
N ASN A 36 -19.15 -17.11 -6.01
CA ASN A 36 -19.03 -16.37 -7.26
C ASN A 36 -18.73 -17.32 -8.43
N TYR A 37 -19.76 -17.58 -9.20
CA TYR A 37 -19.69 -18.45 -10.39
C TYR A 37 -19.36 -17.68 -11.68
N LYS A 38 -19.38 -16.34 -11.67
CA LYS A 38 -19.10 -15.50 -12.83
C LYS A 38 -17.61 -15.18 -12.94
N ASN A 39 -17.06 -14.55 -11.91
CA ASN A 39 -15.65 -14.16 -11.87
C ASN A 39 -14.82 -15.27 -11.23
N THR A 40 -14.64 -16.35 -12.00
CA THR A 40 -13.87 -17.54 -11.58
C THR A 40 -12.35 -17.25 -11.66
N PRO A 41 -11.49 -18.09 -11.07
CA PRO A 41 -10.04 -17.97 -11.26
C PRO A 41 -9.61 -18.01 -12.74
N ALA A 42 -10.32 -18.77 -13.58
CA ALA A 42 -10.07 -18.79 -15.02
C ALA A 42 -10.41 -17.45 -15.67
N TRP A 43 -11.57 -16.89 -15.30
CA TRP A 43 -11.98 -15.56 -15.76
C TRP A 43 -10.96 -14.48 -15.41
N TYR A 44 -10.47 -14.45 -14.15
CA TYR A 44 -9.43 -13.49 -13.76
C TYR A 44 -8.13 -13.65 -14.55
N LYS A 45 -7.72 -14.89 -14.86
CA LYS A 45 -6.53 -15.14 -15.69
C LYS A 45 -6.65 -14.58 -17.11
N GLU A 46 -7.86 -14.49 -17.64
CA GLU A 46 -8.13 -13.96 -18.99
C GLU A 46 -8.28 -12.44 -19.00
N HIS A 47 -8.70 -11.85 -17.89
CA HIS A 47 -9.08 -10.41 -17.84
C HIS A 47 -8.08 -9.54 -17.09
N LEU A 48 -7.22 -10.13 -16.24
CA LEU A 48 -6.20 -9.36 -15.54
C LEU A 48 -5.04 -9.03 -16.47
N THR A 49 -4.65 -7.76 -16.49
CA THR A 49 -3.46 -7.28 -17.19
C THR A 49 -2.35 -7.01 -16.16
N LYS A 50 -1.14 -7.48 -16.45
CA LYS A 50 0.02 -7.17 -15.60
C LYS A 50 0.55 -5.78 -15.94
N LEU A 51 0.82 -4.98 -14.93
CA LEU A 51 1.44 -3.67 -15.13
C LEU A 51 2.83 -3.76 -15.77
N SER A 52 3.54 -4.89 -15.54
CA SER A 52 4.81 -5.19 -16.19
C SER A 52 4.72 -5.34 -17.70
N ASP A 53 3.55 -5.65 -18.24
CA ASP A 53 3.32 -5.87 -19.66
C ASP A 53 2.88 -4.57 -20.37
N ILE A 54 2.62 -3.50 -19.60
CA ILE A 54 2.25 -2.19 -20.12
C ILE A 54 3.54 -1.38 -20.36
N GLU A 55 3.85 -1.17 -21.62
CA GLU A 55 5.05 -0.43 -22.03
C GLU A 55 5.02 1.02 -21.53
N GLY A 56 6.10 1.46 -20.89
CA GLY A 56 6.25 2.83 -20.40
C GLY A 56 5.43 3.17 -19.16
N TYR A 57 4.80 2.19 -18.49
CA TYR A 57 4.10 2.44 -17.23
C TYR A 57 5.06 2.88 -16.12
N ASP A 58 4.78 4.04 -15.53
CA ASP A 58 5.54 4.60 -14.40
C ASP A 58 4.68 4.58 -13.12
N ASN A 59 4.97 3.63 -12.24
CA ASN A 59 4.27 3.48 -10.95
C ASN A 59 4.58 4.61 -9.94
N THR A 60 5.52 5.50 -10.21
CA THR A 60 5.77 6.69 -9.39
C THR A 60 4.89 7.88 -9.78
N ASN A 61 4.24 7.79 -10.94
CA ASN A 61 3.34 8.82 -11.46
C ASN A 61 1.89 8.54 -11.02
N LYS A 62 1.40 9.36 -10.09
CA LYS A 62 0.04 9.21 -9.55
C LYS A 62 -1.07 9.32 -10.63
N LEU A 63 -0.88 10.16 -11.64
CA LEU A 63 -1.87 10.32 -12.72
C LEU A 63 -1.90 9.09 -13.63
N GLU A 64 -0.74 8.48 -13.90
CA GLU A 64 -0.66 7.21 -14.62
C GLU A 64 -1.35 6.08 -13.85
N ALA A 65 -1.20 6.05 -12.54
CA ALA A 65 -1.89 5.08 -11.69
C ALA A 65 -3.42 5.18 -11.82
N TYR A 66 -3.98 6.40 -11.82
CA TYR A 66 -5.41 6.60 -12.03
C TYR A 66 -5.83 6.22 -13.46
N ARG A 67 -5.06 6.65 -14.46
CA ARG A 67 -5.35 6.35 -15.87
C ARG A 67 -5.43 4.85 -16.13
N VAL A 68 -4.45 4.09 -15.65
CA VAL A 68 -4.41 2.64 -15.87
C VAL A 68 -5.55 1.91 -15.17
N LEU A 69 -5.92 2.33 -13.96
CA LEU A 69 -7.07 1.73 -13.26
C LEU A 69 -8.37 1.95 -14.03
N GLU A 70 -8.59 3.16 -14.55
CA GLU A 70 -9.78 3.49 -15.34
C GLU A 70 -9.79 2.76 -16.69
N GLU A 71 -8.67 2.74 -17.40
CA GLU A 71 -8.53 2.10 -18.71
C GLU A 71 -8.76 0.59 -18.68
N TYR A 72 -8.29 -0.06 -17.62
CA TYR A 72 -8.41 -1.52 -17.44
C TYR A 72 -9.53 -1.94 -16.47
N ASN A 73 -10.43 -1.02 -16.08
CA ASN A 73 -11.54 -1.28 -15.15
C ASN A 73 -11.07 -1.94 -13.83
N ASP A 74 -10.00 -1.44 -13.24
CA ASP A 74 -9.34 -1.95 -12.04
C ASP A 74 -8.74 -3.37 -12.17
N LEU A 75 -8.81 -4.00 -13.33
CA LEU A 75 -8.36 -5.37 -13.58
C LEU A 75 -6.87 -5.43 -13.94
N VAL A 76 -6.02 -4.90 -13.08
CA VAL A 76 -4.57 -4.93 -13.24
C VAL A 76 -3.89 -5.59 -12.05
N THR A 77 -2.71 -6.20 -12.26
CA THR A 77 -1.84 -6.69 -11.20
C THR A 77 -0.46 -6.04 -11.26
N GLY A 78 0.17 -5.91 -10.12
CA GLY A 78 1.46 -5.22 -9.96
C GLY A 78 1.41 -4.10 -8.93
N VAL A 79 2.49 -3.34 -8.84
CA VAL A 79 2.58 -2.13 -8.00
C VAL A 79 1.99 -0.95 -8.76
N ILE A 80 0.77 -0.59 -8.39
CA ILE A 80 0.01 0.48 -9.06
C ILE A 80 0.63 1.85 -8.80
N TYR A 81 0.95 2.14 -7.53
CA TYR A 81 1.55 3.41 -7.17
C TYR A 81 2.53 3.25 -6.03
N LYS A 82 3.69 3.91 -6.13
CA LYS A 82 4.73 3.95 -5.11
C LYS A 82 5.22 5.38 -4.91
N ASN A 83 5.25 5.84 -3.67
CA ASN A 83 5.80 7.15 -3.33
C ASN A 83 6.96 7.02 -2.34
N GLU A 84 8.17 7.07 -2.84
CA GLU A 84 9.40 6.95 -2.05
C GLU A 84 9.79 8.25 -1.31
N LYS A 85 9.06 9.34 -1.52
CA LYS A 85 9.39 10.66 -0.94
C LYS A 85 8.66 10.94 0.37
N LYS A 86 7.70 10.10 0.75
CA LYS A 86 7.00 10.27 2.03
C LYS A 86 7.80 9.63 3.16
N PRO A 87 7.94 10.34 4.30
CA PRO A 87 8.55 9.76 5.48
C PRO A 87 7.68 8.63 6.05
N HIS A 88 8.27 7.78 6.85
CA HIS A 88 7.52 6.83 7.69
C HIS A 88 6.53 7.57 8.59
N TYR A 89 5.46 6.90 8.96
CA TYR A 89 4.49 7.46 9.89
C TYR A 89 5.14 7.84 11.22
N GLU A 90 6.02 6.99 11.72
CA GLU A 90 6.76 7.19 12.97
C GLU A 90 7.63 8.46 12.94
N ASP A 91 8.21 8.81 11.78
CA ASP A 91 9.02 10.01 11.62
C ASP A 91 8.18 11.31 11.73
N THR A 92 6.86 11.18 11.60
CA THR A 92 5.92 12.31 11.77
C THR A 92 5.44 12.48 13.21
N LEU A 93 5.70 11.50 14.07
CA LEU A 93 5.29 11.53 15.47
C LEU A 93 6.26 12.39 16.29
N ARG A 94 5.71 13.37 17.00
CA ARG A 94 6.51 14.18 17.95
C ARG A 94 7.08 13.29 19.05
N ASN A 95 8.36 13.45 19.35
CA ASN A 95 9.08 12.73 20.40
C ASN A 95 9.22 11.21 20.22
N TYR A 96 8.83 10.65 19.09
CA TYR A 96 9.07 9.25 18.79
C TYR A 96 10.50 9.07 18.21
N LYS A 97 11.24 8.13 18.78
CA LYS A 97 12.57 7.76 18.30
C LYS A 97 12.50 6.34 17.72
N ARG A 98 12.68 6.24 16.41
CA ARG A 98 12.57 4.97 15.68
C ARG A 98 13.61 3.94 16.10
N ASP A 99 14.82 4.39 16.45
CA ASP A 99 15.94 3.54 16.82
C ASP A 99 15.91 3.08 18.30
N GLU A 100 14.92 3.52 19.06
CA GLU A 100 14.76 3.20 20.46
C GLU A 100 13.40 2.51 20.70
N PRO A 101 13.37 1.29 21.27
CA PRO A 101 12.11 0.62 21.61
C PRO A 101 11.19 1.52 22.45
N ILE A 102 9.90 1.54 22.13
CA ILE A 102 8.90 2.39 22.83
C ILE A 102 8.97 2.20 24.36
N ALA A 103 9.20 0.97 24.82
CA ALA A 103 9.30 0.66 26.25
C ALA A 103 10.49 1.36 26.94
N HIS A 104 11.47 1.84 26.19
CA HIS A 104 12.65 2.55 26.72
C HIS A 104 12.57 4.06 26.53
N GLN A 105 11.61 4.52 25.74
CA GLN A 105 11.45 5.94 25.48
C GLN A 105 10.77 6.64 26.66
N ASN A 106 11.24 7.82 27.00
CA ASN A 106 10.51 8.67 27.93
C ASN A 106 9.30 9.28 27.21
N LEU A 107 8.13 8.78 27.52
CA LEU A 107 6.84 9.24 26.96
C LEU A 107 6.13 10.23 27.90
N GLU A 108 6.77 10.69 28.97
CA GLU A 108 6.21 11.69 29.87
C GLU A 108 6.04 13.02 29.12
N LEU A 109 4.87 13.56 29.18
CA LEU A 109 4.57 14.90 28.65
C LEU A 109 4.86 15.91 29.77
N SER A 110 5.68 16.93 29.46
CA SER A 110 5.77 18.09 30.34
C SER A 110 4.41 18.84 30.38
N GLU A 111 4.11 19.52 31.47
CA GLU A 111 2.88 20.33 31.61
C GLU A 111 2.77 21.37 30.49
N GLU A 112 3.88 21.97 30.07
CA GLU A 112 3.93 22.94 28.97
C GLU A 112 3.55 22.28 27.63
N LEU A 113 4.08 21.09 27.33
CA LEU A 113 3.77 20.36 26.09
C LEU A 113 2.31 19.90 26.10
N PHE A 114 1.81 19.41 27.25
CA PHE A 114 0.41 19.03 27.41
C PHE A 114 -0.54 20.20 27.13
N ASN A 115 -0.26 21.36 27.73
CA ASN A 115 -1.07 22.55 27.52
C ASN A 115 -1.00 23.04 26.07
N SER A 116 0.17 23.00 25.43
CA SER A 116 0.33 23.34 24.01
C SER A 116 -0.52 22.43 23.11
N LEU A 117 -0.54 21.13 23.39
CA LEU A 117 -1.40 20.18 22.65
C LEU A 117 -2.89 20.47 22.85
N CYS A 118 -3.30 20.80 24.10
CA CYS A 118 -4.69 21.17 24.37
C CYS A 118 -5.11 22.46 23.63
N ASP A 119 -4.21 23.41 23.46
CA ASP A 119 -4.50 24.68 22.79
C ASP A 119 -4.61 24.53 21.26
N GLU A 120 -3.99 23.50 20.65
CA GLU A 120 -4.17 23.17 19.23
C GLU A 120 -5.60 22.69 18.91
N PHE A 121 -6.37 22.25 19.91
CA PHE A 121 -7.75 21.74 19.77
C PHE A 121 -8.84 22.70 20.29
N ARG A 122 -8.48 23.91 20.69
CA ARG A 122 -9.41 24.96 21.11
C ARG A 122 -9.67 25.98 20.02
#